data_f04a5462164c793d1f4e9a78dab7b805
#
_entry.id   f04a5462164c793d1f4e9a78dab7b805
#
_cell.length_a   1.000
_cell.length_b   1.000
_cell.length_c   1.000
_cell.angle_alpha   90.00
_cell.angle_beta   90.00
_cell.angle_gamma   90.00
#
_symmetry.space_group_name_H-M   'P 1'
#
loop_
_entity.id
_entity.type
_entity.pdbx_description
1 polymer ?
#
loop_
_entity_poly.entity_id
_entity_poly.type
_entity_poly.pdbx_seq_one_letter_code
_entity_poly.pdbx_strand_id
1 'polypeptide(L)'
;GDAQVSSSMAKKAALSRGFDRALVVADDAARDLNATAVAAALAALVRKVEGANILLTGDSSIDESAKMMSALVAGYLGWPCFQEVSAVEANGNGWTITQATASGTRTIAVDGPVVVAVTTDAATVKVPGMKDVLQAGKKPMDTVALADLGVEPISVEVTGRLRPVAQERKKEILSGDDAAVKLVEALRSAGVL
;
A
#
# COMPACT_ATOMS: atom_id res chain seq x y z
N GLY A 1 9.82 2.48 15.42
CA GLY A 1 10.77 1.96 16.38
C GLY A 1 10.20 0.80 17.18
N ASP A 2 11.05 0.10 17.92
CA ASP A 2 10.71 -1.12 18.64
C ASP A 2 9.47 -0.97 19.55
N ALA A 3 9.47 0.05 20.41
CA ALA A 3 8.40 0.30 21.36
C ALA A 3 7.00 0.48 20.74
N GLN A 4 6.94 0.94 19.50
CA GLN A 4 5.66 1.12 18.79
C GLN A 4 5.14 -0.20 18.21
N VAL A 5 6.02 -0.95 17.57
CA VAL A 5 5.66 -2.19 16.84
C VAL A 5 5.42 -3.35 17.80
N SER A 6 6.24 -3.49 18.85
CA SER A 6 6.13 -4.55 19.85
C SER A 6 5.00 -4.32 20.88
N SER A 7 4.34 -3.17 20.84
CA SER A 7 3.29 -2.83 21.81
C SER A 7 2.08 -3.76 21.71
N SER A 8 1.49 -4.08 22.87
CA SER A 8 0.21 -4.83 22.93
C SER A 8 -0.92 -4.16 22.15
N MET A 9 -0.89 -2.83 22.04
CA MET A 9 -1.88 -2.06 21.29
C MET A 9 -1.71 -2.28 19.78
N ALA A 10 -0.49 -2.19 19.24
CA ALA A 10 -0.21 -2.45 17.83
C ALA A 10 -0.60 -3.88 17.43
N LYS A 11 -0.23 -4.87 18.26
CA LYS A 11 -0.63 -6.26 18.08
C LYS A 11 -2.14 -6.42 17.97
N LYS A 12 -2.90 -5.87 18.93
CA LYS A 12 -4.35 -5.97 18.95
C LYS A 12 -4.98 -5.22 17.77
N ALA A 13 -4.48 -4.05 17.42
CA ALA A 13 -4.97 -3.27 16.28
C ALA A 13 -4.83 -4.04 14.95
N ALA A 14 -3.71 -4.70 14.72
CA ALA A 14 -3.48 -5.49 13.53
C ALA A 14 -4.30 -6.80 13.55
N LEU A 15 -4.09 -7.65 14.56
CA LEU A 15 -4.59 -9.02 14.59
C LEU A 15 -6.10 -9.14 14.86
N SER A 16 -6.75 -8.09 15.38
CA SER A 16 -8.22 -8.06 15.53
C SER A 16 -8.99 -8.00 14.21
N ARG A 17 -8.30 -7.66 13.12
CA ARG A 17 -8.89 -7.57 11.77
C ARG A 17 -9.01 -8.92 11.05
N GLY A 18 -8.75 -10.02 11.74
CA GLY A 18 -8.96 -11.36 11.19
C GLY A 18 -7.68 -12.14 10.90
N PHE A 19 -6.51 -11.52 11.02
CA PHE A 19 -5.24 -12.23 10.79
C PHE A 19 -4.95 -13.27 11.86
N ASP A 20 -4.31 -14.38 11.48
CA ASP A 20 -4.01 -15.51 12.37
C ASP A 20 -2.74 -15.25 13.20
N ARG A 21 -1.74 -14.62 12.62
CA ARG A 21 -0.45 -14.31 13.25
C ARG A 21 0.16 -13.04 12.69
N ALA A 22 1.15 -12.49 13.37
CA ALA A 22 1.99 -11.40 12.87
C ALA A 22 3.46 -11.80 12.89
N LEU A 23 4.19 -11.38 11.87
CA LEU A 23 5.64 -11.41 11.81
C LEU A 23 6.12 -9.97 11.65
N VAL A 24 6.94 -9.49 12.58
CA VAL A 24 7.28 -8.07 12.65
C VAL A 24 8.77 -7.85 12.83
N VAL A 25 9.26 -6.73 12.30
CA VAL A 25 10.56 -6.18 12.64
C VAL A 25 10.32 -5.10 13.71
N ALA A 26 10.61 -5.43 14.96
CA ALA A 26 10.52 -4.51 16.09
C ALA A 26 11.94 -4.11 16.50
N ASP A 27 12.52 -3.20 15.74
CA ASP A 27 13.92 -2.80 15.85
C ASP A 27 14.03 -1.28 15.62
N ASP A 28 14.75 -0.59 16.50
CA ASP A 28 14.98 0.85 16.35
C ASP A 28 15.82 1.18 15.11
N ALA A 29 16.68 0.25 14.66
CA ALA A 29 17.42 0.38 13.41
C ALA A 29 16.50 0.49 12.17
N ALA A 30 15.24 0.04 12.28
CA ALA A 30 14.26 0.15 11.20
C ALA A 30 13.57 1.53 11.12
N ARG A 31 13.83 2.44 12.08
CA ARG A 31 13.14 3.74 12.16
C ARG A 31 13.40 4.64 10.96
N ASP A 32 14.64 4.71 10.52
CA ASP A 32 15.10 5.67 9.51
C ASP A 32 15.37 5.00 8.16
N LEU A 33 14.80 3.80 7.94
CA LEU A 33 14.92 3.11 6.66
C LEU A 33 14.12 3.86 5.58
N ASN A 34 14.71 4.02 4.42
CA ASN A 34 14.01 4.50 3.23
C ASN A 34 13.06 3.43 2.65
N ALA A 35 12.20 3.81 1.72
CA ALA A 35 11.21 2.92 1.12
C ALA A 35 11.83 1.65 0.50
N THR A 36 13.00 1.77 -0.12
CA THR A 36 13.71 0.64 -0.74
C THR A 36 14.19 -0.36 0.30
N ALA A 37 14.78 0.12 1.41
CA ALA A 37 15.23 -0.73 2.49
C ALA A 37 14.07 -1.39 3.26
N VAL A 38 12.96 -0.65 3.46
CA VAL A 38 11.72 -1.21 4.02
C VAL A 38 11.18 -2.32 3.13
N ALA A 39 11.15 -2.10 1.81
CA ALA A 39 10.68 -3.11 0.86
C ALA A 39 11.56 -4.37 0.86
N ALA A 40 12.88 -4.21 0.96
CA ALA A 40 13.80 -5.34 1.08
C ALA A 40 13.55 -6.14 2.36
N ALA A 41 13.35 -5.46 3.51
CA ALA A 41 13.02 -6.09 4.77
C ALA A 41 11.66 -6.83 4.71
N LEU A 42 10.63 -6.22 4.13
CA LEU A 42 9.33 -6.84 3.93
C LEU A 42 9.43 -8.09 3.03
N ALA A 43 10.17 -8.01 1.93
CA ALA A 43 10.39 -9.17 1.06
C ALA A 43 11.12 -10.31 1.79
N ALA A 44 12.09 -9.99 2.64
CA ALA A 44 12.78 -10.98 3.47
C ALA A 44 11.83 -11.63 4.50
N LEU A 45 10.90 -10.84 5.09
CA LEU A 45 9.85 -11.39 5.96
C LEU A 45 8.90 -12.32 5.21
N VAL A 46 8.47 -11.94 4.01
CA VAL A 46 7.57 -12.77 3.17
C VAL A 46 8.21 -14.13 2.87
N ARG A 47 9.52 -14.16 2.57
CA ARG A 47 10.25 -15.41 2.34
C ARG A 47 10.33 -16.33 3.57
N LYS A 48 10.14 -15.80 4.78
CA LYS A 48 10.06 -16.60 6.02
C LYS A 48 8.66 -17.22 6.24
N VAL A 49 7.68 -16.81 5.45
CA VAL A 49 6.30 -17.35 5.52
C VAL A 49 6.20 -18.48 4.51
N GLU A 50 6.20 -19.72 5.00
CA GLU A 50 6.07 -20.91 4.16
C GLU A 50 4.73 -20.90 3.42
N GLY A 51 4.75 -21.22 2.12
CA GLY A 51 3.56 -21.30 1.29
C GLY A 51 2.93 -19.94 0.93
N ALA A 52 3.58 -18.83 1.24
CA ALA A 52 3.09 -17.52 0.82
C ALA A 52 3.02 -17.42 -0.70
N ASN A 53 1.82 -17.23 -1.23
CA ASN A 53 1.56 -17.15 -2.68
C ASN A 53 0.79 -15.87 -3.08
N ILE A 54 0.45 -15.03 -2.13
CA ILE A 54 -0.08 -13.70 -2.36
C ILE A 54 0.42 -12.75 -1.28
N LEU A 55 0.83 -11.57 -1.69
CA LEU A 55 1.10 -10.44 -0.79
C LEU A 55 0.10 -9.32 -1.10
N LEU A 56 -0.74 -8.99 -0.14
CA LEU A 56 -1.66 -7.86 -0.22
C LEU A 56 -1.04 -6.63 0.45
N THR A 57 -1.02 -5.52 -0.25
CA THR A 57 -0.62 -4.20 0.27
C THR A 57 -1.73 -3.19 0.04
N GLY A 58 -1.69 -2.07 0.75
CA GLY A 58 -2.47 -0.89 0.35
C GLY A 58 -1.90 -0.29 -0.95
N ASP A 59 -2.75 0.39 -1.71
CA ASP A 59 -2.34 1.01 -2.97
C ASP A 59 -1.46 2.25 -2.74
N SER A 60 -1.85 3.12 -1.81
CA SER A 60 -1.07 4.31 -1.45
C SER A 60 -1.35 4.78 -0.04
N SER A 61 -0.42 5.54 0.53
CA SER A 61 -0.65 6.30 1.76
C SER A 61 -1.29 7.65 1.45
N ILE A 62 -2.03 8.20 2.42
CA ILE A 62 -2.75 9.46 2.24
C ILE A 62 -1.83 10.69 2.27
N ASP A 63 -0.66 10.55 2.90
CA ASP A 63 0.33 11.61 3.08
C ASP A 63 1.26 11.77 1.87
N GLU A 64 1.91 10.70 1.43
CA GLU A 64 2.89 10.76 0.34
C GLU A 64 2.34 10.31 -1.02
N SER A 65 1.33 9.43 -1.04
CA SER A 65 0.72 8.86 -2.25
C SER A 65 1.73 8.30 -3.26
N ALA A 66 2.85 7.77 -2.75
CA ALA A 66 3.98 7.37 -3.58
C ALA A 66 3.72 6.13 -4.44
N LYS A 67 2.76 5.28 -4.06
CA LYS A 67 2.36 4.05 -4.78
C LYS A 67 3.51 3.08 -5.13
N MET A 68 4.63 3.15 -4.41
CA MET A 68 5.84 2.39 -4.81
C MET A 68 6.07 1.11 -3.99
N MET A 69 5.53 1.00 -2.78
CA MET A 69 5.89 -0.10 -1.87
C MET A 69 5.58 -1.48 -2.45
N SER A 70 4.42 -1.66 -3.05
CA SER A 70 4.03 -2.92 -3.72
C SER A 70 5.00 -3.31 -4.83
N ALA A 71 5.36 -2.36 -5.70
CA ALA A 71 6.27 -2.59 -6.81
C ALA A 71 7.69 -2.90 -6.33
N LEU A 72 8.18 -2.19 -5.30
CA LEU A 72 9.51 -2.44 -4.72
C LEU A 72 9.59 -3.84 -4.10
N VAL A 73 8.59 -4.22 -3.28
CA VAL A 73 8.58 -5.56 -2.67
C VAL A 73 8.46 -6.65 -3.73
N ALA A 74 7.64 -6.44 -4.76
CA ALA A 74 7.50 -7.37 -5.87
C ALA A 74 8.83 -7.56 -6.61
N GLY A 75 9.57 -6.47 -6.86
CA GLY A 75 10.90 -6.51 -7.46
C GLY A 75 11.88 -7.35 -6.63
N TYR A 76 11.90 -7.17 -5.31
CA TYR A 76 12.73 -7.99 -4.43
C TYR A 76 12.31 -9.46 -4.35
N LEU A 77 11.01 -9.77 -4.47
CA LEU A 77 10.50 -11.14 -4.48
C LEU A 77 10.66 -11.83 -5.85
N GLY A 78 10.76 -11.07 -6.93
CA GLY A 78 10.67 -11.56 -8.30
C GLY A 78 9.24 -11.97 -8.68
N TRP A 79 8.23 -11.39 -8.03
CA TRP A 79 6.82 -11.69 -8.26
C TRP A 79 6.16 -10.63 -9.15
N PRO A 80 5.17 -11.00 -9.98
CA PRO A 80 4.36 -10.00 -10.67
C PRO A 80 3.64 -9.08 -9.68
N CYS A 81 3.42 -7.81 -10.07
CA CYS A 81 2.77 -6.80 -9.25
C CYS A 81 1.59 -6.17 -10.00
N PHE A 82 0.46 -6.06 -9.30
CA PHE A 82 -0.73 -5.35 -9.80
C PHE A 82 -1.14 -4.28 -8.79
N GLN A 83 -1.32 -3.06 -9.28
CA GLN A 83 -1.77 -1.91 -8.50
C GLN A 83 -3.19 -1.51 -8.89
N GLU A 84 -3.84 -0.66 -8.08
CA GLU A 84 -5.22 -0.22 -8.28
C GLU A 84 -6.21 -1.39 -8.43
N VAL A 85 -6.01 -2.41 -7.59
CA VAL A 85 -6.83 -3.63 -7.62
C VAL A 85 -8.07 -3.47 -6.76
N SER A 86 -9.25 -3.63 -7.39
CA SER A 86 -10.55 -3.53 -6.74
C SER A 86 -11.14 -4.88 -6.30
N ALA A 87 -10.65 -6.00 -6.85
CA ALA A 87 -11.07 -7.33 -6.40
C ALA A 87 -9.97 -8.38 -6.64
N VAL A 88 -9.88 -9.35 -5.73
CA VAL A 88 -8.99 -10.51 -5.81
C VAL A 88 -9.77 -11.75 -5.43
N GLU A 89 -9.76 -12.76 -6.28
CA GLU A 89 -10.44 -14.03 -6.04
C GLU A 89 -9.46 -15.19 -6.28
N ALA A 90 -9.57 -16.23 -5.45
CA ALA A 90 -8.80 -17.44 -5.67
C ALA A 90 -9.33 -18.19 -6.91
N ASN A 91 -8.43 -18.67 -7.76
CA ASN A 91 -8.77 -19.40 -8.98
C ASN A 91 -7.83 -20.61 -9.13
N GLY A 92 -8.27 -21.78 -8.70
CA GLY A 92 -7.44 -22.98 -8.69
C GLY A 92 -6.17 -22.77 -7.85
N ASN A 93 -4.99 -22.85 -8.49
CA ASN A 93 -3.70 -22.59 -7.85
C ASN A 93 -3.21 -21.15 -7.99
N GLY A 94 -4.04 -20.26 -8.53
CA GLY A 94 -3.70 -18.88 -8.82
C GLY A 94 -4.78 -17.91 -8.37
N TRP A 95 -4.82 -16.75 -9.01
CA TRP A 95 -5.63 -15.61 -8.65
C TRP A 95 -6.29 -14.97 -9.84
N THR A 96 -7.55 -14.57 -9.69
CA THR A 96 -8.23 -13.66 -10.61
C THR A 96 -8.22 -12.27 -10.00
N ILE A 97 -7.65 -11.31 -10.72
CA ILE A 97 -7.41 -9.94 -10.24
C ILE A 97 -8.21 -8.99 -11.12
N THR A 98 -9.06 -8.16 -10.51
CA THR A 98 -9.75 -7.05 -11.19
C THR A 98 -9.05 -5.74 -10.87
N GLN A 99 -8.57 -5.06 -11.88
CA GLN A 99 -7.77 -3.85 -11.80
C GLN A 99 -8.50 -2.68 -12.47
N ALA A 100 -8.51 -1.52 -11.81
CA ALA A 100 -8.95 -0.27 -12.41
C ALA A 100 -7.89 0.29 -13.36
N THR A 101 -8.33 0.83 -14.49
CA THR A 101 -7.46 1.49 -15.49
C THR A 101 -8.11 2.79 -15.96
N ALA A 102 -7.37 3.64 -16.65
CA ALA A 102 -7.91 4.89 -17.18
C ALA A 102 -9.08 4.69 -18.18
N SER A 103 -9.15 3.53 -18.84
CA SER A 103 -10.19 3.17 -19.82
C SER A 103 -11.30 2.30 -19.26
N GLY A 104 -11.29 1.98 -17.97
CA GLY A 104 -12.28 1.10 -17.31
C GLY A 104 -11.62 0.06 -16.42
N THR A 105 -12.13 -1.16 -16.40
CA THR A 105 -11.60 -2.27 -15.62
C THR A 105 -11.06 -3.36 -16.51
N ARG A 106 -10.05 -4.11 -16.03
CA ARG A 106 -9.59 -5.34 -16.65
C ARG A 106 -9.51 -6.46 -15.62
N THR A 107 -9.77 -7.68 -16.08
CA THR A 107 -9.64 -8.89 -15.25
C THR A 107 -8.50 -9.73 -15.79
N ILE A 108 -7.63 -10.19 -14.90
CA ILE A 108 -6.40 -10.91 -15.24
C ILE A 108 -6.35 -12.18 -14.40
N ALA A 109 -6.09 -13.31 -15.04
CA ALA A 109 -5.76 -14.55 -14.33
C ALA A 109 -4.24 -14.65 -14.19
N VAL A 110 -3.77 -14.99 -12.99
CA VAL A 110 -2.34 -15.13 -12.67
C VAL A 110 -2.12 -16.46 -11.99
N ASP A 111 -1.20 -17.24 -12.50
CA ASP A 111 -0.75 -18.47 -11.86
C ASP A 111 0.47 -18.21 -10.99
N GLY A 112 0.48 -18.78 -9.78
CA GLY A 112 1.60 -18.67 -8.84
C GLY A 112 1.56 -17.42 -7.95
N PRO A 113 2.69 -17.07 -7.34
CA PRO A 113 2.74 -15.99 -6.36
C PRO A 113 2.63 -14.61 -6.99
N VAL A 114 1.97 -13.67 -6.28
CA VAL A 114 1.68 -12.34 -6.77
C VAL A 114 1.70 -11.30 -5.66
N VAL A 115 2.09 -10.07 -5.98
CA VAL A 115 1.93 -8.90 -5.12
C VAL A 115 0.77 -8.05 -5.66
N VAL A 116 -0.16 -7.71 -4.78
CA VAL A 116 -1.37 -6.97 -5.15
C VAL A 116 -1.53 -5.76 -4.25
N ALA A 117 -1.60 -4.57 -4.83
CA ALA A 117 -1.94 -3.34 -4.14
C ALA A 117 -3.44 -3.07 -4.31
N VAL A 118 -4.19 -3.20 -3.22
CA VAL A 118 -5.65 -3.09 -3.24
C VAL A 118 -6.11 -1.67 -2.92
N THR A 119 -7.15 -1.25 -3.62
CA THR A 119 -7.84 0.03 -3.37
C THR A 119 -8.70 -0.06 -2.11
N THR A 120 -9.10 1.08 -1.57
CA THR A 120 -9.86 1.15 -0.31
C THR A 120 -11.28 0.58 -0.41
N ASP A 121 -11.81 0.45 -1.63
CA ASP A 121 -13.13 -0.10 -1.96
C ASP A 121 -13.11 -1.59 -2.33
N ALA A 122 -11.92 -2.23 -2.32
CA ALA A 122 -11.78 -3.66 -2.63
C ALA A 122 -12.56 -4.57 -1.66
N ALA A 123 -12.81 -4.11 -0.43
CA ALA A 123 -13.62 -4.83 0.54
C ALA A 123 -14.28 -3.89 1.55
N THR A 124 -15.46 -4.28 2.03
CA THR A 124 -16.11 -3.58 3.14
C THR A 124 -15.41 -3.96 4.45
N VAL A 125 -14.81 -2.97 5.11
CA VAL A 125 -14.07 -3.18 6.35
C VAL A 125 -15.03 -3.39 7.51
N LYS A 126 -14.93 -4.55 8.16
CA LYS A 126 -15.62 -4.83 9.42
C LYS A 126 -14.85 -4.20 10.58
N VAL A 127 -15.51 -3.37 11.37
CA VAL A 127 -14.92 -2.83 12.60
C VAL A 127 -14.80 -3.96 13.64
N PRO A 128 -13.61 -4.21 14.22
CA PRO A 128 -13.43 -5.26 15.22
C PRO A 128 -14.23 -4.96 16.48
N GLY A 129 -14.96 -5.96 16.98
CA GLY A 129 -15.65 -5.89 18.27
C GLY A 129 -14.70 -6.14 19.45
N MET A 130 -15.18 -5.92 20.66
CA MET A 130 -14.40 -6.15 21.90
C MET A 130 -13.85 -7.58 21.99
N LYS A 131 -14.64 -8.58 21.57
CA LYS A 131 -14.23 -9.98 21.54
C LYS A 131 -13.05 -10.22 20.60
N ASP A 132 -13.08 -9.61 19.40
CA ASP A 132 -12.01 -9.72 18.40
C ASP A 132 -10.70 -9.11 18.94
N VAL A 133 -10.79 -7.96 19.61
CA VAL A 133 -9.63 -7.29 20.24
C VAL A 133 -9.03 -8.12 21.37
N LEU A 134 -9.86 -8.74 22.19
CA LEU A 134 -9.39 -9.63 23.28
C LEU A 134 -8.72 -10.89 22.73
N GLN A 135 -9.30 -11.51 21.71
CA GLN A 135 -8.72 -12.68 21.05
C GLN A 135 -7.41 -12.37 20.34
N ALA A 136 -7.31 -11.20 19.70
CA ALA A 136 -6.09 -10.74 19.04
C ALA A 136 -4.89 -10.67 19.98
N GLY A 137 -5.11 -10.33 21.24
CA GLY A 137 -4.06 -10.34 22.27
C GLY A 137 -3.41 -11.71 22.51
N LYS A 138 -4.12 -12.81 22.21
CA LYS A 138 -3.66 -14.19 22.40
C LYS A 138 -3.00 -14.79 21.15
N LYS A 139 -3.14 -14.16 19.99
CA LYS A 139 -2.56 -14.66 18.72
C LYS A 139 -1.04 -14.53 18.73
N PRO A 140 -0.32 -15.39 18.00
CA PRO A 140 1.14 -15.33 17.94
C PRO A 140 1.60 -14.03 17.22
N MET A 141 2.68 -13.46 17.74
CA MET A 141 3.40 -12.38 17.11
C MET A 141 4.90 -12.63 17.29
N ASP A 142 5.55 -12.98 16.19
CA ASP A 142 6.96 -13.29 16.14
C ASP A 142 7.75 -12.03 15.76
N THR A 143 8.82 -11.77 16.49
CA THR A 143 9.71 -10.62 16.24
C THR A 143 11.00 -11.10 15.60
N VAL A 144 11.42 -10.43 14.54
CA VAL A 144 12.68 -10.67 13.85
C VAL A 144 13.53 -9.39 13.94
N ALA A 145 14.81 -9.51 14.31
CA ALA A 145 15.72 -8.38 14.24
C ALA A 145 16.03 -8.03 12.78
N LEU A 146 16.23 -6.75 12.49
CA LEU A 146 16.56 -6.30 11.12
C LEU A 146 17.85 -6.97 10.61
N ALA A 147 18.85 -7.14 11.47
CA ALA A 147 20.11 -7.80 11.16
C ALA A 147 19.94 -9.27 10.71
N ASP A 148 18.91 -9.97 11.23
CA ASP A 148 18.63 -11.38 10.91
C ASP A 148 17.94 -11.56 9.54
N LEU A 149 17.59 -10.47 8.90
CA LEU A 149 16.98 -10.48 7.55
C LEU A 149 18.01 -10.48 6.43
N GLY A 150 19.30 -10.24 6.73
CA GLY A 150 20.34 -10.17 5.72
C GLY A 150 20.12 -9.06 4.67
N VAL A 151 19.45 -7.99 5.09
CA VAL A 151 19.14 -6.85 4.22
C VAL A 151 20.22 -5.80 4.39
N GLU A 152 20.92 -5.48 3.30
CA GLU A 152 21.80 -4.32 3.23
C GLU A 152 20.97 -3.11 2.79
N PRO A 153 20.66 -2.16 3.69
CA PRO A 153 19.87 -1.01 3.32
C PRO A 153 20.68 -0.11 2.39
N ILE A 154 20.11 0.22 1.22
CA ILE A 154 20.66 1.28 0.38
C ILE A 154 20.42 2.59 1.12
N SER A 155 21.51 3.25 1.50
CA SER A 155 21.45 4.54 2.17
C SER A 155 21.03 5.63 1.17
N VAL A 156 19.94 6.33 1.49
CA VAL A 156 19.52 7.54 0.76
C VAL A 156 19.41 8.66 1.77
N GLU A 157 20.20 9.72 1.56
CA GLU A 157 20.15 10.92 2.38
C GLU A 157 19.15 11.92 1.81
N VAL A 158 18.21 12.36 2.64
CA VAL A 158 17.30 13.46 2.29
C VAL A 158 18.04 14.78 2.52
N THR A 159 18.63 15.37 1.47
CA THR A 159 19.40 16.60 1.55
C THR A 159 18.56 17.86 1.73
N GLY A 160 17.26 17.79 1.49
CA GLY A 160 16.36 18.93 1.68
C GLY A 160 14.92 18.63 1.29
N ARG A 161 14.04 19.49 1.76
CA ARG A 161 12.63 19.54 1.36
C ARG A 161 12.32 20.95 0.87
N LEU A 162 11.92 21.06 -0.38
CA LEU A 162 11.61 22.32 -1.00
C LEU A 162 10.10 22.45 -1.26
N ARG A 163 9.58 23.66 -1.09
CA ARG A 163 8.22 23.93 -1.51
C ARG A 163 8.18 23.98 -3.04
N PRO A 164 7.25 23.29 -3.71
CA PRO A 164 7.12 23.37 -5.16
C PRO A 164 6.85 24.82 -5.57
N VAL A 165 7.45 25.24 -6.68
CA VAL A 165 7.17 26.55 -7.27
C VAL A 165 5.69 26.56 -7.66
N ALA A 166 4.94 27.50 -7.09
CA ALA A 166 3.53 27.66 -7.41
C ALA A 166 3.40 28.15 -8.87
N GLN A 167 2.72 27.36 -9.69
CA GLN A 167 2.30 27.85 -11.00
C GLN A 167 1.12 28.80 -10.82
N GLU A 168 1.24 30.01 -11.36
CA GLU A 168 0.12 30.95 -11.38
C GLU A 168 -1.01 30.36 -12.23
N ARG A 169 -2.14 30.11 -11.58
CA ARG A 169 -3.38 29.72 -12.28
C ARG A 169 -4.12 30.97 -12.69
N LYS A 170 -4.74 30.97 -13.86
CA LYS A 170 -5.54 32.12 -14.38
C LYS A 170 -6.64 32.54 -13.42
N LYS A 171 -7.17 31.66 -12.55
CA LYS A 171 -8.24 31.96 -11.57
C LYS A 171 -9.40 32.77 -12.14
N GLU A 172 -9.82 32.46 -13.35
CA GLU A 172 -10.97 33.09 -13.98
C GLU A 172 -12.24 32.61 -13.29
N ILE A 173 -12.99 33.54 -12.71
CA ILE A 173 -14.25 33.26 -12.04
C ILE A 173 -15.39 33.59 -12.99
N LEU A 174 -16.09 32.58 -13.44
CA LEU A 174 -17.24 32.74 -14.33
C LEU A 174 -18.51 32.79 -13.47
N SER A 175 -19.33 33.79 -13.68
CA SER A 175 -20.58 34.01 -12.93
C SER A 175 -21.71 34.48 -13.87
N GLY A 176 -22.96 34.36 -13.39
CA GLY A 176 -24.16 34.66 -14.15
C GLY A 176 -24.81 33.43 -14.75
N ASP A 177 -25.99 33.60 -15.36
CA ASP A 177 -26.82 32.49 -15.88
C ASP A 177 -26.15 31.74 -17.05
N ASP A 178 -25.17 32.36 -17.69
CA ASP A 178 -24.38 31.82 -18.80
C ASP A 178 -23.01 31.25 -18.37
N ALA A 179 -22.71 31.16 -17.07
CA ALA A 179 -21.42 30.69 -16.54
C ALA A 179 -21.04 29.30 -17.04
N ALA A 180 -22.01 28.40 -17.15
CA ALA A 180 -21.76 27.03 -17.63
C ALA A 180 -21.35 27.02 -19.12
N VAL A 181 -21.97 27.85 -19.95
CA VAL A 181 -21.63 27.97 -21.36
C VAL A 181 -20.23 28.54 -21.53
N LYS A 182 -19.92 29.62 -20.82
CA LYS A 182 -18.59 30.26 -20.82
C LYS A 182 -17.51 29.27 -20.33
N LEU A 183 -17.80 28.41 -19.34
CA LEU A 183 -16.85 27.41 -18.88
C LEU A 183 -16.52 26.40 -20.00
N VAL A 184 -17.53 25.89 -20.69
CA VAL A 184 -17.34 24.95 -21.80
C VAL A 184 -16.52 25.60 -22.93
N GLU A 185 -16.81 26.86 -23.27
CA GLU A 185 -16.05 27.59 -24.27
C GLU A 185 -14.60 27.84 -23.87
N ALA A 186 -14.36 28.18 -22.59
CA ALA A 186 -13.01 28.38 -22.06
C ALA A 186 -12.22 27.06 -22.05
N LEU A 187 -12.84 25.92 -21.68
CA LEU A 187 -12.19 24.60 -21.69
C LEU A 187 -11.86 24.15 -23.13
N ARG A 188 -12.75 24.40 -24.08
CA ARG A 188 -12.50 24.11 -25.50
C ARG A 188 -11.36 24.97 -26.05
N SER A 189 -11.35 26.28 -25.76
CA SER A 189 -10.28 27.16 -26.20
C SER A 189 -8.93 26.82 -25.59
N ALA A 190 -8.92 26.21 -24.39
CA ALA A 190 -7.73 25.69 -23.71
C ALA A 190 -7.29 24.30 -24.18
N GLY A 191 -8.05 23.66 -25.08
CA GLY A 191 -7.74 22.31 -25.58
C GLY A 191 -7.89 21.19 -24.55
N VAL A 192 -8.78 21.39 -23.56
CA VAL A 192 -9.05 20.43 -22.49
C VAL A 192 -10.31 19.60 -22.77
N LEU A 193 -11.19 20.11 -23.63
CA LEU A 193 -12.39 19.44 -24.17
C LEU A 193 -12.35 19.39 -25.69
#